data_c1f1e2ee4a78a0460058f317ab146e75
#
_entry.id   c1f1e2ee4a78a0460058f317ab146e75
#
_cell.length_a   1.000
_cell.length_b   1.000
_cell.length_c   1.000
_cell.angle_alpha   90.00
_cell.angle_beta   90.00
_cell.angle_gamma   90.00
#
_symmetry.space_group_name_H-M   'P 1'
#
loop_
_entity.id
_entity.type
_entity.pdbx_description
1 polymer ?
#
loop_
_entity_poly.entity_id
_entity_poly.type
_entity_poly.pdbx_seq_one_letter_code
_entity_poly.pdbx_strand_id
1 'polypeptide(L)'
;MVKSLNREAMSKKLGASFSKYGEVDVAYLFGSRARGDFTEDSDADFAILISRGFEDPYDFVRLVDDLAMSLDVKDEKINLLILNDADLELAYKVVSEGVVVFERDVEKRVDFEVRILKFFMDFKPVLDQMRKSLIREYTHGKAE
;
A
#
# COMPACT_ATOMS: atom_id res chain seq x y z
N MET A 1 9.89 8.10 22.27
CA MET A 1 9.87 6.82 22.98
C MET A 1 8.48 6.18 22.99
N VAL A 2 7.46 6.88 23.47
CA VAL A 2 6.08 6.36 23.49
C VAL A 2 5.56 6.02 22.08
N LYS A 3 5.90 6.83 21.08
CA LYS A 3 5.51 6.61 19.67
C LYS A 3 6.14 5.35 19.07
N SER A 4 7.39 5.01 19.43
CA SER A 4 8.04 3.80 18.88
C SER A 4 7.52 2.53 19.54
N LEU A 5 7.22 2.55 20.85
CA LEU A 5 6.61 1.42 21.56
C LEU A 5 5.21 1.11 21.04
N ASN A 6 4.39 2.16 20.79
CA ASN A 6 3.06 2.00 20.23
C ASN A 6 3.14 1.49 18.78
N ARG A 7 4.16 1.91 18.05
CA ARG A 7 4.38 1.47 16.65
C ARG A 7 4.74 -0.01 16.59
N GLU A 8 5.60 -0.49 17.49
CA GLU A 8 5.98 -1.90 17.56
C GLU A 8 4.80 -2.79 17.97
N ALA A 9 4.06 -2.38 19.02
CA ALA A 9 2.88 -3.11 19.47
C ALA A 9 1.80 -3.16 18.40
N MET A 10 1.59 -2.05 17.70
CA MET A 10 0.64 -1.95 16.58
C MET A 10 1.08 -2.84 15.42
N SER A 11 2.36 -2.83 15.08
CA SER A 11 2.93 -3.67 14.03
C SER A 11 2.73 -5.16 14.32
N LYS A 12 2.90 -5.57 15.57
CA LYS A 12 2.64 -6.96 16.01
C LYS A 12 1.18 -7.36 15.85
N LYS A 13 0.27 -6.49 16.26
CA LYS A 13 -1.19 -6.74 16.13
C LYS A 13 -1.60 -6.85 14.67
N LEU A 14 -1.11 -5.94 13.84
CA LEU A 14 -1.40 -5.94 12.40
C LEU A 14 -0.82 -7.20 11.74
N GLY A 15 0.43 -7.54 12.07
CA GLY A 15 1.06 -8.75 11.56
C GLY A 15 0.30 -10.01 11.93
N ALA A 16 -0.20 -10.09 13.15
CA ALA A 16 -1.02 -11.21 13.60
C ALA A 16 -2.32 -11.32 12.79
N SER A 17 -2.95 -10.19 12.46
CA SER A 17 -4.15 -10.17 11.63
C SER A 17 -3.88 -10.71 10.23
N PHE A 18 -2.82 -10.24 9.58
CA PHE A 18 -2.46 -10.70 8.23
C PHE A 18 -2.03 -12.17 8.21
N SER A 19 -1.37 -12.65 9.24
CA SER A 19 -0.85 -14.02 9.30
C SER A 19 -1.94 -15.09 9.26
N LYS A 20 -3.17 -14.75 9.63
CA LYS A 20 -4.31 -15.66 9.59
C LYS A 20 -4.69 -16.06 8.17
N TYR A 21 -4.35 -15.26 7.18
CA TYR A 21 -4.76 -15.46 5.79
C TYR A 21 -3.54 -15.90 4.99
N GLY A 22 -3.49 -17.20 4.67
CA GLY A 22 -2.36 -17.83 3.98
C GLY A 22 -2.09 -17.27 2.59
N GLU A 23 -3.06 -16.63 1.97
CA GLU A 23 -2.94 -16.01 0.66
C GLU A 23 -2.08 -14.73 0.71
N VAL A 24 -1.97 -14.09 1.87
CA VAL A 24 -1.21 -12.83 2.03
C VAL A 24 0.28 -13.15 2.21
N ASP A 25 1.09 -12.72 1.27
CA ASP A 25 2.55 -12.88 1.34
C ASP A 25 3.22 -11.69 2.00
N VAL A 26 2.75 -10.47 1.71
CA VAL A 26 3.33 -9.23 2.23
C VAL A 26 2.20 -8.23 2.47
N ALA A 27 2.32 -7.43 3.52
CA ALA A 27 1.41 -6.32 3.78
C ALA A 27 2.18 -5.05 4.12
N TYR A 28 1.74 -3.96 3.53
CA TYR A 28 2.30 -2.62 3.74
C TYR A 28 1.25 -1.71 4.37
N LEU A 29 1.70 -0.85 5.26
CA LEU A 29 0.95 0.34 5.68
C LEU A 29 1.54 1.52 4.92
N PHE A 30 0.71 2.32 4.28
CA PHE A 30 1.17 3.51 3.55
C PHE A 30 0.26 4.70 3.85
N GLY A 31 0.48 5.82 3.17
CA GLY A 31 -0.30 7.03 3.41
C GLY A 31 0.09 7.73 4.71
N SER A 32 -0.83 8.51 5.25
CA SER A 32 -0.57 9.39 6.41
C SER A 32 -0.14 8.65 7.66
N ARG A 33 -0.69 7.47 7.91
CA ARG A 33 -0.33 6.66 9.09
C ARG A 33 1.08 6.12 9.01
N ALA A 34 1.56 5.81 7.81
CA ALA A 34 2.95 5.39 7.60
C ALA A 34 3.92 6.56 7.78
N ARG A 35 3.54 7.75 7.30
CA ARG A 35 4.36 8.95 7.42
C ARG A 35 4.38 9.53 8.84
N GLY A 36 3.35 9.23 9.64
CA GLY A 36 3.23 9.75 11.00
C GLY A 36 2.49 11.08 11.11
N ASP A 37 1.95 11.61 10.02
CA ASP A 37 1.20 12.87 9.99
C ASP A 37 -0.32 12.65 10.05
N PHE A 38 -0.74 11.60 10.75
CA PHE A 38 -2.14 11.22 10.86
C PHE A 38 -2.80 11.80 12.12
N THR A 39 -4.14 11.93 12.04
CA THR A 39 -5.02 12.23 13.15
C THR A 39 -5.87 11.00 13.46
N GLU A 40 -6.68 11.03 14.52
CA GLU A 40 -7.60 9.95 14.87
C GLU A 40 -8.62 9.67 13.76
N ASP A 41 -8.95 10.69 12.97
CA ASP A 41 -9.93 10.59 11.87
C ASP A 41 -9.30 10.14 10.55
N SER A 42 -7.97 10.02 10.48
CA SER A 42 -7.27 9.60 9.27
C SER A 42 -7.57 8.15 8.93
N ASP A 43 -7.76 7.88 7.63
CA ASP A 43 -7.86 6.52 7.12
C ASP A 43 -6.54 5.78 7.31
N ALA A 44 -6.62 4.46 7.44
CA ALA A 44 -5.45 3.58 7.45
C ALA A 44 -5.39 2.87 6.10
N ASP A 45 -4.33 3.12 5.35
CA ASP A 45 -4.16 2.60 4.00
C ASP A 45 -3.22 1.39 4.03
N PHE A 46 -3.75 0.23 3.65
CA PHE A 46 -3.00 -1.02 3.57
C PHE A 46 -2.96 -1.53 2.14
N ALA A 47 -1.84 -2.12 1.78
CA ALA A 47 -1.67 -2.81 0.49
C ALA A 47 -1.11 -4.20 0.75
N ILE A 48 -1.71 -5.21 0.13
CA ILE A 48 -1.29 -6.59 0.29
C ILE A 48 -0.85 -7.19 -1.05
N LEU A 49 0.24 -7.96 -0.99
CA LEU A 49 0.67 -8.80 -2.09
C LEU A 49 0.18 -10.21 -1.79
N ILE A 50 -0.60 -10.78 -2.69
CA ILE A 50 -1.20 -12.10 -2.51
C ILE A 50 -0.61 -13.08 -3.50
N SER A 51 -0.45 -14.34 -3.06
CA SER A 51 0.03 -15.44 -3.92
C SER A 51 -1.07 -15.99 -4.82
N ARG A 52 -2.31 -15.89 -4.35
CA ARG A 52 -3.52 -16.35 -5.06
C ARG A 52 -4.72 -15.61 -4.50
N GLY A 53 -5.84 -15.65 -5.24
CA GLY A 53 -7.11 -15.08 -4.76
C GLY A 53 -7.57 -15.76 -3.47
N PHE A 54 -8.30 -15.03 -2.65
CA PHE A 54 -8.84 -15.57 -1.41
C PHE A 54 -9.75 -16.75 -1.71
N GLU A 55 -9.51 -17.87 -1.00
CA GLU A 55 -10.32 -19.08 -1.14
C GLU A 55 -11.78 -18.82 -0.77
N ASP A 56 -11.97 -18.10 0.33
CA ASP A 56 -13.29 -17.60 0.73
C ASP A 56 -13.36 -16.09 0.42
N PRO A 57 -14.26 -15.64 -0.48
CA PRO A 57 -14.37 -14.21 -0.82
C PRO A 57 -14.66 -13.31 0.39
N TYR A 58 -15.27 -13.84 1.43
CA TYR A 58 -15.55 -13.08 2.65
C TYR A 58 -14.30 -12.82 3.49
N ASP A 59 -13.20 -13.52 3.23
CA ASP A 59 -11.95 -13.32 3.98
C ASP A 59 -11.39 -11.91 3.80
N PHE A 60 -11.61 -11.29 2.64
CA PHE A 60 -11.21 -9.91 2.43
C PHE A 60 -11.91 -8.97 3.43
N VAL A 61 -13.22 -9.15 3.61
CA VAL A 61 -14.02 -8.36 4.56
C VAL A 61 -13.61 -8.67 6.00
N ARG A 62 -13.37 -9.94 6.31
CA ARG A 62 -12.90 -10.36 7.64
C ARG A 62 -11.55 -9.74 7.98
N LEU A 63 -10.66 -9.67 7.01
CA LEU A 63 -9.36 -9.02 7.18
C LEU A 63 -9.52 -7.53 7.49
N VAL A 64 -10.40 -6.84 6.77
CA VAL A 64 -10.72 -5.43 7.06
C VAL A 64 -11.21 -5.27 8.50
N ASP A 65 -12.13 -6.13 8.95
CA ASP A 65 -12.64 -6.11 10.32
C ASP A 65 -11.52 -6.32 11.34
N ASP A 66 -10.65 -7.29 11.09
CA ASP A 66 -9.51 -7.59 11.97
C ASP A 66 -8.56 -6.39 12.09
N LEU A 67 -8.28 -5.73 10.97
CA LEU A 67 -7.42 -4.55 10.94
C LEU A 67 -8.06 -3.38 11.70
N ALA A 68 -9.35 -3.17 11.50
CA ALA A 68 -10.11 -2.13 12.20
C ALA A 68 -10.07 -2.36 13.72
N MET A 69 -10.26 -3.59 14.16
CA MET A 69 -10.16 -3.98 15.57
C MET A 69 -8.75 -3.74 16.11
N SER A 70 -7.73 -4.07 15.33
CA SER A 70 -6.33 -3.90 15.74
C SER A 70 -5.95 -2.43 15.94
N LEU A 71 -6.55 -1.54 15.16
CA LEU A 71 -6.30 -0.10 15.24
C LEU A 71 -7.32 0.65 16.09
N ASP A 72 -8.34 -0.05 16.58
CA ASP A 72 -9.45 0.55 17.32
C ASP A 72 -10.12 1.69 16.53
N VAL A 73 -10.44 1.39 15.28
CA VAL A 73 -11.12 2.31 14.37
C VAL A 73 -12.32 1.59 13.74
N LYS A 74 -13.19 2.34 13.10
CA LYS A 74 -14.31 1.77 12.34
C LYS A 74 -13.81 1.16 11.04
N ASP A 75 -14.51 0.13 10.55
CA ASP A 75 -14.19 -0.56 9.29
C ASP A 75 -14.06 0.40 8.11
N GLU A 76 -14.92 1.40 8.06
CA GLU A 76 -14.93 2.41 6.98
C GLU A 76 -13.64 3.25 6.93
N LYS A 77 -12.82 3.23 7.98
CA LYS A 77 -11.52 3.89 8.04
C LYS A 77 -10.39 3.03 7.48
N ILE A 78 -10.65 1.78 7.16
CA ILE A 78 -9.65 0.87 6.60
C ILE A 78 -9.78 0.86 5.08
N ASN A 79 -8.70 1.22 4.40
CA ASN A 79 -8.56 1.05 2.97
C ASN A 79 -7.58 -0.09 2.72
N LEU A 80 -8.06 -1.16 2.12
CA LEU A 80 -7.25 -2.33 1.81
C LEU A 80 -7.25 -2.54 0.30
N LEU A 81 -6.08 -2.46 -0.31
CA LEU A 81 -5.93 -2.70 -1.73
C LEU A 81 -5.06 -3.93 -2.00
N ILE A 82 -5.30 -4.57 -3.12
CA ILE A 82 -4.50 -5.70 -3.59
C ILE A 82 -3.43 -5.15 -4.52
N LEU A 83 -2.17 -5.27 -4.09
CA LEU A 83 -1.02 -4.70 -4.78
C LEU A 83 -0.80 -5.33 -6.14
N ASN A 84 -1.19 -6.61 -6.31
CA ASN A 84 -1.11 -7.34 -7.57
C ASN A 84 -1.86 -6.63 -8.70
N ASP A 85 -2.96 -5.93 -8.36
CA ASP A 85 -3.84 -5.27 -9.33
C ASP A 85 -3.57 -3.76 -9.44
N ALA A 86 -2.65 -3.23 -8.63
CA ALA A 86 -2.33 -1.80 -8.62
C ALA A 86 -1.57 -1.39 -9.87
N ASP A 87 -1.82 -0.15 -10.32
CA ASP A 87 -1.00 0.41 -11.40
C ASP A 87 0.43 0.70 -10.91
N LEU A 88 1.32 0.97 -11.84
CA LEU A 88 2.75 1.14 -11.53
C LEU A 88 3.01 2.32 -10.59
N GLU A 89 2.31 3.44 -10.78
CA GLU A 89 2.49 4.63 -9.93
C GLU A 89 2.08 4.34 -8.49
N LEU A 90 0.94 3.68 -8.28
CA LEU A 90 0.45 3.33 -6.95
C LEU A 90 1.36 2.28 -6.31
N ALA A 91 1.77 1.26 -7.05
CA ALA A 91 2.69 0.23 -6.56
C ALA A 91 4.03 0.86 -6.15
N TYR A 92 4.56 1.77 -6.95
CA TYR A 92 5.79 2.49 -6.63
C TYR A 92 5.64 3.32 -5.35
N LYS A 93 4.52 4.02 -5.20
CA LYS A 93 4.23 4.81 -4.00
C LYS A 93 4.23 3.93 -2.75
N VAL A 94 3.58 2.78 -2.82
CA VAL A 94 3.52 1.84 -1.70
C VAL A 94 4.92 1.32 -1.35
N VAL A 95 5.69 0.90 -2.35
CA VAL A 95 7.02 0.33 -2.16
C VAL A 95 7.99 1.38 -1.61
N SER A 96 7.93 2.61 -2.11
CA SER A 96 8.88 3.67 -1.72
C SER A 96 8.55 4.35 -0.40
N GLU A 97 7.27 4.52 -0.08
CA GLU A 97 6.83 5.26 1.10
C GLU A 97 6.25 4.36 2.19
N GLY A 98 5.83 3.15 1.85
CA GLY A 98 5.17 2.25 2.77
C GLY A 98 6.09 1.61 3.78
N VAL A 99 5.49 1.10 4.84
CA VAL A 99 6.16 0.36 5.90
C VAL A 99 5.65 -1.08 5.85
N VAL A 100 6.57 -2.04 5.82
CA VAL A 100 6.19 -3.47 5.85
C VAL A 100 5.67 -3.79 7.26
N VAL A 101 4.43 -4.20 7.34
CA VAL A 101 3.80 -4.59 8.63
C VAL A 101 3.65 -6.10 8.75
N PHE A 102 3.79 -6.83 7.65
CA PHE A 102 3.79 -8.29 7.64
C PHE A 102 4.51 -8.80 6.39
N GLU A 103 5.33 -9.84 6.56
CA GLU A 103 5.89 -10.59 5.45
C GLU A 103 5.97 -12.05 5.78
N ARG A 104 5.45 -12.89 4.89
CA ARG A 104 5.53 -14.34 4.99
C ARG A 104 6.75 -14.87 4.24
N ASP A 105 7.11 -14.21 3.15
CA ASP A 105 8.17 -14.61 2.25
C ASP A 105 8.98 -13.38 1.82
N VAL A 106 10.18 -13.25 2.38
CA VAL A 106 11.10 -12.13 2.11
C VAL A 106 11.48 -12.07 0.63
N GLU A 107 11.71 -13.22 0.00
CA GLU A 107 12.11 -13.27 -1.41
C GLU A 107 11.04 -12.70 -2.32
N LYS A 108 9.78 -13.06 -2.07
CA LYS A 108 8.65 -12.52 -2.84
C LYS A 108 8.54 -11.00 -2.68
N ARG A 109 8.75 -10.50 -1.47
CA ARG A 109 8.75 -9.05 -1.24
C ARG A 109 9.86 -8.35 -2.01
N VAL A 110 11.09 -8.84 -1.88
CA VAL A 110 12.25 -8.25 -2.55
C VAL A 110 12.09 -8.31 -4.07
N ASP A 111 11.67 -9.45 -4.61
CA ASP A 111 11.44 -9.61 -6.05
C ASP A 111 10.39 -8.63 -6.57
N PHE A 112 9.31 -8.46 -5.82
CA PHE A 112 8.26 -7.51 -6.18
C PHE A 112 8.78 -6.07 -6.16
N GLU A 113 9.46 -5.67 -5.09
CA GLU A 113 9.99 -4.32 -4.93
C GLU A 113 11.00 -3.97 -6.02
N VAL A 114 11.92 -4.88 -6.30
CA VAL A 114 12.93 -4.68 -7.35
C VAL A 114 12.26 -4.51 -8.71
N ARG A 115 11.27 -5.34 -9.01
CA ARG A 115 10.55 -5.28 -10.29
C ARG A 115 9.81 -3.94 -10.44
N ILE A 116 9.13 -3.49 -9.38
CA ILE A 116 8.40 -2.21 -9.41
C ILE A 116 9.36 -1.03 -9.58
N LEU A 117 10.45 -1.02 -8.82
CA LEU A 117 11.46 0.03 -8.92
C LEU A 117 12.07 0.08 -10.33
N LYS A 118 12.39 -1.07 -10.89
CA LYS A 118 12.96 -1.17 -12.23
C LYS A 118 11.98 -0.64 -13.29
N PHE A 119 10.73 -1.10 -13.26
CA PHE A 119 9.71 -0.66 -14.22
C PHE A 119 9.45 0.83 -14.09
N PHE A 120 9.38 1.35 -12.87
CA PHE A 120 9.14 2.76 -12.65
C PHE A 120 10.30 3.62 -13.20
N MET A 121 11.54 3.23 -12.95
CA MET A 121 12.72 3.94 -13.45
C MET A 121 12.78 3.93 -14.98
N ASP A 122 12.43 2.81 -15.60
CA ASP A 122 12.41 2.68 -17.07
C ASP A 122 11.28 3.48 -17.70
N PHE A 123 10.14 3.60 -17.02
CA PHE A 123 8.94 4.24 -17.55
C PHE A 123 8.85 5.72 -17.23
N LYS A 124 9.51 6.19 -16.18
CA LYS A 124 9.43 7.57 -15.73
C LYS A 124 9.79 8.60 -16.79
N PRO A 125 10.87 8.43 -17.58
CA PRO A 125 11.18 9.38 -18.66
C PRO A 125 10.07 9.50 -19.71
N VAL A 126 9.38 8.40 -20.00
CA VAL A 126 8.26 8.39 -20.95
C VAL A 126 7.08 9.17 -20.38
N LEU A 127 6.74 8.93 -19.11
CA LEU A 127 5.66 9.65 -18.41
C LEU A 127 5.95 11.14 -18.35
N ASP A 128 7.18 11.53 -18.02
CA ASP A 128 7.59 12.94 -17.94
C ASP A 128 7.48 13.62 -19.32
N GLN A 129 7.84 12.92 -20.39
CA GLN A 129 7.74 13.43 -21.74
C GLN A 129 6.29 13.59 -22.19
N MET A 130 5.43 12.63 -21.86
CA MET A 130 3.99 12.71 -22.12
C MET A 130 3.35 13.90 -21.39
N ARG A 131 3.71 14.09 -20.12
CA ARG A 131 3.24 15.21 -19.31
C ARG A 131 3.61 16.53 -19.97
N LYS A 132 4.87 16.69 -20.38
CA LYS A 132 5.37 17.88 -21.07
C LYS A 132 4.61 18.15 -22.37
N SER A 133 4.33 17.11 -23.14
CA SER A 133 3.57 17.22 -24.39
C SER A 133 2.14 17.69 -24.14
N LEU A 134 1.47 17.13 -23.14
CA LEU A 134 0.11 17.50 -22.78
C LEU A 134 0.04 18.95 -22.26
N ILE A 135 0.99 19.36 -21.45
CA ILE A 135 1.07 20.74 -20.95
C ILE A 135 1.28 21.71 -22.14
N ARG A 136 2.15 21.34 -23.06
CA ARG A 136 2.43 22.16 -24.25
C ARG A 136 1.21 22.33 -25.14
N GLU A 137 0.47 21.25 -25.40
CA GLU A 137 -0.79 21.29 -26.17
C GLU A 137 -1.82 22.17 -25.49
N TYR A 138 -1.98 22.01 -24.19
CA TYR A 138 -2.92 22.81 -23.41
C TYR A 138 -2.56 24.30 -23.44
N THR A 139 -1.30 24.62 -23.31
CA THR A 139 -0.81 26.00 -23.33
C THR A 139 -1.00 26.64 -24.72
N HIS A 140 -0.74 25.90 -25.79
CA HIS A 140 -0.96 26.38 -27.16
C HIS A 140 -2.45 26.57 -27.46
N GLY A 141 -3.29 25.66 -27.01
CA GLY A 141 -4.74 25.77 -27.15
C GLY A 141 -5.32 27.00 -26.45
N LYS A 142 -4.71 27.43 -25.35
CA LYS A 142 -5.13 28.66 -24.64
C LYS A 142 -4.63 29.96 -25.30
N ALA A 143 -3.56 29.88 -26.07
CA ALA A 143 -2.98 31.04 -26.75
C ALA A 143 -3.77 31.44 -28.00
N GLU A 144 -4.60 30.53 -28.51
CA GLU A 144 -5.49 30.78 -29.64
C GLU A 144 -6.87 31.29 -29.17
#